data_d1b7c67efd0675f54e47c917e12c7138
#
_entry.id   d1b7c67efd0675f54e47c917e12c7138
#
_cell.length_a   1.000
_cell.length_b   1.000
_cell.length_c   1.000
_cell.angle_alpha   90.00
_cell.angle_beta   90.00
_cell.angle_gamma   90.00
#
_symmetry.space_group_name_H-M   'P 1'
#
loop_
_entity.id
_entity.type
_entity.pdbx_description
1 polymer ?
#
loop_
_entity_poly.entity_id
_entity_poly.type
_entity_poly.pdbx_seq_one_letter_code
_entity_poly.pdbx_strand_id
1 'polypeptide(L)'
;MGRGRPNQRRPRRRRRNLEELEPTQLTAYAPSTAPVPDHEVIVERGATARDLGPKVNRSAGDVIRFLLLQGEMVTATQSLTDDMIELFAAEIGADVRLVDPGEEHEAELLAKYFDEDEEVDESDLRTRPPVVTVMGHVDHGKTKLLDRIRSANVVAGEAGGITQHIGAYQTEWNGHPITFIDTPGHEAFTAMRARGAEVTDIVVLVVAADDGVMPQTVEAIDHARAADVPIIVALNKIDREDADPNRVLQQLSEHGLVPEAWGGDTVTVEVSALQGLGIDDLLEQIVVVAEVEELTATPEGPARGFVLEAELETGRGPVATVIVERGTLRVGDPVVAGAAWGKVKALIDDQGDQVKEAPPSMPVQVLGFSEPPNAGDEFRVTSELGQARTIGEARAHRYRVAGHVPAATSALGGAKLEDLFEQIQRGETATLNLIVKADVRGSLEAITESLGKLEREDVKLAFVHRGVGGITEYDVQLAQASNATIIGFNVRPDRRARELAEAEVRQVFRVPRVGAGAGCMVRDGVITRGSKVRFLRDGVVIWKGAITSLKRFKEDAREVQSGFECGIGLSDYQDLKEGDVIETYEEREIPRV
;
A
#
# COMPACT_ATOMS: atom_id res chain seq x y z
N MET A 1 -45.73 -43.61 48.08
CA MET A 1 -44.39 -43.37 48.63
C MET A 1 -43.56 -42.72 47.51
N GLY A 2 -43.53 -41.39 47.45
CA GLY A 2 -42.81 -40.62 46.45
C GLY A 2 -41.50 -40.10 47.01
N ARG A 3 -40.39 -40.38 46.32
CA ARG A 3 -39.10 -39.81 46.67
C ARG A 3 -38.86 -38.57 45.78
N GLY A 4 -38.89 -37.40 46.42
CA GLY A 4 -38.55 -36.11 45.80
C GLY A 4 -37.06 -36.03 45.45
N ARG A 5 -36.72 -35.47 44.22
CA ARG A 5 -35.42 -35.14 43.80
C ARG A 5 -34.98 -33.79 44.40
N PRO A 6 -33.75 -33.62 44.85
CA PRO A 6 -33.26 -32.33 45.37
C PRO A 6 -33.00 -31.34 44.25
N ASN A 7 -33.48 -30.12 44.48
CA ASN A 7 -33.35 -28.94 43.62
C ASN A 7 -31.88 -28.44 43.59
N GLN A 8 -31.18 -28.58 42.46
CA GLN A 8 -29.88 -28.00 42.28
C GLN A 8 -30.00 -26.47 42.10
N ARG A 9 -29.59 -25.74 43.13
CA ARG A 9 -29.44 -24.28 43.07
C ARG A 9 -28.34 -23.91 42.09
N ARG A 10 -28.69 -23.15 41.00
CA ARG A 10 -27.75 -22.49 40.12
C ARG A 10 -26.88 -21.50 40.92
N PRO A 11 -25.55 -21.45 40.70
CA PRO A 11 -24.70 -20.48 41.39
C PRO A 11 -25.07 -19.06 40.92
N ARG A 12 -25.34 -18.20 41.90
CA ARG A 12 -25.52 -16.76 41.68
C ARG A 12 -24.22 -16.21 41.05
N ARG A 13 -24.31 -15.59 39.84
CA ARG A 13 -23.26 -14.73 39.28
C ARG A 13 -22.88 -13.73 40.38
N ARG A 14 -21.64 -13.79 40.86
CA ARG A 14 -21.00 -12.73 41.66
C ARG A 14 -21.10 -11.45 40.86
N ARG A 15 -21.81 -10.45 41.36
CA ARG A 15 -21.64 -9.05 40.93
C ARG A 15 -20.19 -8.72 41.19
N ARG A 16 -19.40 -8.40 40.13
CA ARG A 16 -18.12 -7.75 40.27
C ARG A 16 -18.38 -6.45 41.01
N ASN A 17 -17.73 -6.28 42.16
CA ASN A 17 -17.72 -5.02 42.89
C ASN A 17 -17.09 -3.97 41.98
N LEU A 18 -17.75 -2.81 41.82
CA LEU A 18 -17.24 -1.64 41.12
C LEU A 18 -16.02 -1.03 41.84
N GLU A 19 -15.60 -1.58 42.98
CA GLU A 19 -14.49 -1.09 43.80
C GLU A 19 -13.10 -1.64 43.40
N GLU A 20 -13.04 -2.57 42.40
CA GLU A 20 -11.78 -3.08 41.82
C GLU A 20 -11.38 -2.38 40.51
N LEU A 21 -12.00 -1.27 40.17
CA LEU A 21 -11.39 -0.33 39.23
C LEU A 21 -10.28 0.38 40.02
N GLU A 22 -9.04 0.11 39.66
CA GLU A 22 -7.90 0.87 40.17
C GLU A 22 -8.24 2.36 40.08
N PRO A 23 -8.03 3.12 41.17
CA PRO A 23 -8.29 4.54 41.14
C PRO A 23 -7.44 5.10 40.00
N THR A 24 -8.09 5.70 39.01
CA THR A 24 -7.44 6.55 38.00
C THR A 24 -6.41 7.35 38.77
N GLN A 25 -5.13 7.23 38.44
CA GLN A 25 -4.07 7.94 39.11
C GLN A 25 -4.49 9.41 39.25
N LEU A 26 -4.81 9.80 40.46
CA LEU A 26 -5.04 11.21 40.77
C LEU A 26 -3.76 11.91 40.33
N THR A 27 -3.83 12.69 39.27
CA THR A 27 -2.72 13.47 38.77
C THR A 27 -2.11 14.19 39.96
N ALA A 28 -0.92 13.75 40.38
CA ALA A 28 -0.23 14.35 41.50
C ALA A 28 -0.08 15.84 41.18
N TYR A 29 -0.59 16.71 42.06
CA TYR A 29 -0.45 18.15 41.91
C TYR A 29 1.05 18.47 41.95
N ALA A 30 1.64 18.76 40.82
CA ALA A 30 2.99 19.27 40.74
C ALA A 30 2.96 20.80 41.00
N PRO A 31 3.71 21.32 41.98
CA PRO A 31 3.82 22.75 42.17
C PRO A 31 4.40 23.42 40.93
N SER A 32 3.97 24.64 40.61
CA SER A 32 4.50 25.40 39.45
C SER A 32 6.01 25.70 39.54
N THR A 33 6.65 25.39 40.66
CA THR A 33 8.08 25.50 40.93
C THR A 33 8.83 24.15 40.87
N ALA A 34 8.15 23.07 40.48
CA ALA A 34 8.82 21.78 40.33
C ALA A 34 9.92 21.84 39.24
N PRO A 35 11.06 21.18 39.41
CA PRO A 35 12.11 21.16 38.40
C PRO A 35 11.54 20.56 37.09
N VAL A 36 11.90 21.17 35.98
CA VAL A 36 11.60 20.65 34.64
C VAL A 36 12.45 19.40 34.43
N PRO A 37 11.96 18.37 33.73
CA PRO A 37 12.76 17.21 33.39
C PRO A 37 14.04 17.60 32.64
N ASP A 38 15.20 17.04 33.04
CA ASP A 38 16.49 17.28 32.39
C ASP A 38 16.71 16.40 31.13
N HIS A 39 15.72 15.59 30.75
CA HIS A 39 15.72 14.70 29.59
C HIS A 39 14.68 15.17 28.57
N GLU A 40 14.87 14.77 27.32
CA GLU A 40 13.91 14.98 26.24
C GLU A 40 12.55 14.38 26.62
N VAL A 41 11.51 15.20 26.62
CA VAL A 41 10.14 14.79 26.96
C VAL A 41 9.35 14.52 25.68
N ILE A 42 8.89 13.30 25.50
CA ILE A 42 8.07 12.90 24.35
C ILE A 42 6.63 13.38 24.59
N VAL A 43 6.10 14.15 23.63
CA VAL A 43 4.73 14.68 23.67
C VAL A 43 4.04 14.39 22.36
N GLU A 44 2.86 13.80 22.41
CA GLU A 44 2.07 13.54 21.21
C GLU A 44 1.49 14.84 20.62
N ARG A 45 1.51 14.94 19.29
CA ARG A 45 0.85 16.02 18.53
C ARG A 45 -0.65 16.06 18.86
N GLY A 46 -1.17 17.25 19.08
CA GLY A 46 -2.56 17.41 19.48
C GLY A 46 -2.85 17.02 20.94
N ALA A 47 -1.81 16.84 21.78
CA ALA A 47 -1.96 16.64 23.22
C ALA A 47 -2.76 17.78 23.85
N THR A 48 -3.54 17.46 24.88
CA THR A 48 -4.29 18.48 25.62
C THR A 48 -3.41 19.10 26.71
N ALA A 49 -3.80 20.26 27.24
CA ALA A 49 -3.11 20.87 28.38
C ALA A 49 -3.05 19.92 29.60
N ARG A 50 -3.99 18.98 29.68
CA ARG A 50 -4.07 17.95 30.72
C ARG A 50 -3.02 16.86 30.56
N ASP A 51 -2.66 16.56 29.31
CA ASP A 51 -1.66 15.54 28.99
C ASP A 51 -0.24 16.13 29.00
N LEU A 52 -0.06 17.34 28.47
CA LEU A 52 1.22 18.06 28.44
C LEU A 52 1.72 18.42 29.84
N GLY A 53 0.86 18.99 30.68
CA GLY A 53 1.23 19.52 31.98
C GLY A 53 2.02 18.53 32.84
N PRO A 54 1.49 17.33 33.15
CA PRO A 54 2.18 16.31 33.96
C PRO A 54 3.53 15.86 33.38
N LYS A 55 3.65 15.75 32.05
CA LYS A 55 4.89 15.32 31.39
C LYS A 55 6.05 16.30 31.63
N VAL A 56 5.74 17.59 31.71
CA VAL A 56 6.74 18.64 31.95
C VAL A 56 6.75 19.14 33.40
N ASN A 57 6.23 18.36 34.34
CA ASN A 57 6.11 18.71 35.78
C ASN A 57 5.37 20.02 36.03
N ARG A 58 4.31 20.29 35.28
CA ARG A 58 3.43 21.46 35.43
C ARG A 58 1.96 21.03 35.55
N SER A 59 1.12 21.92 36.01
CA SER A 59 -0.31 21.68 36.00
C SER A 59 -0.94 22.08 34.66
N ALA A 60 -2.06 21.45 34.28
CA ALA A 60 -2.84 21.89 33.14
C ALA A 60 -3.24 23.37 33.22
N GLY A 61 -3.45 23.88 34.47
CA GLY A 61 -3.75 25.27 34.73
C GLY A 61 -2.61 26.23 34.39
N ASP A 62 -1.36 25.79 34.56
CA ASP A 62 -0.17 26.59 34.21
C ASP A 62 -0.04 26.71 32.69
N VAL A 63 -0.25 25.61 31.96
CA VAL A 63 -0.30 25.61 30.48
C VAL A 63 -1.37 26.56 29.96
N ILE A 64 -2.60 26.44 30.47
CA ILE A 64 -3.74 27.27 30.04
C ILE A 64 -3.47 28.74 30.38
N ARG A 65 -2.95 29.04 31.59
CA ARG A 65 -2.64 30.41 31.99
C ARG A 65 -1.59 31.04 31.08
N PHE A 66 -0.53 30.29 30.73
CA PHE A 66 0.51 30.79 29.84
C PHE A 66 -0.08 31.11 28.47
N LEU A 67 -0.80 30.15 27.85
CA LEU A 67 -1.40 30.33 26.54
C LEU A 67 -2.41 31.50 26.51
N LEU A 68 -3.17 31.65 27.58
CA LEU A 68 -4.09 32.81 27.74
C LEU A 68 -3.34 34.14 27.75
N LEU A 69 -2.15 34.23 28.38
CA LEU A 69 -1.32 35.42 28.37
C LEU A 69 -0.73 35.73 26.99
N GLN A 70 -0.57 34.72 26.15
CA GLN A 70 -0.16 34.86 24.74
C GLN A 70 -1.34 35.20 23.79
N GLY A 71 -2.57 35.25 24.34
CA GLY A 71 -3.76 35.60 23.58
C GLY A 71 -4.57 34.38 23.08
N GLU A 72 -4.12 33.17 23.39
CA GLU A 72 -4.75 31.91 22.95
C GLU A 72 -5.71 31.39 24.04
N MET A 73 -7.01 31.30 23.70
CA MET A 73 -8.04 30.80 24.61
C MET A 73 -8.23 29.29 24.42
N VAL A 74 -7.62 28.50 25.29
CA VAL A 74 -7.72 27.02 25.25
C VAL A 74 -8.36 26.49 26.53
N THR A 75 -9.04 25.35 26.39
CA THR A 75 -9.58 24.59 27.54
C THR A 75 -8.66 23.43 27.91
N ALA A 76 -8.83 22.87 29.11
CA ALA A 76 -7.97 21.78 29.60
C ALA A 76 -8.03 20.47 28.75
N THR A 77 -9.11 20.32 27.98
CA THR A 77 -9.38 19.12 27.15
C THR A 77 -9.34 19.41 25.66
N GLN A 78 -8.98 20.62 25.27
CA GLN A 78 -8.81 21.01 23.88
C GLN A 78 -7.41 20.61 23.42
N SER A 79 -7.31 20.06 22.21
CA SER A 79 -6.02 19.76 21.58
C SER A 79 -5.24 21.04 21.34
N LEU A 80 -3.97 21.03 21.70
CA LEU A 80 -3.01 22.09 21.46
C LEU A 80 -2.39 21.91 20.07
N THR A 81 -2.04 23.02 19.44
CA THR A 81 -1.23 22.98 18.21
C THR A 81 0.24 22.73 18.56
N ASP A 82 1.02 22.26 17.58
CA ASP A 82 2.45 22.04 17.75
C ASP A 82 3.16 23.30 18.24
N ASP A 83 2.85 24.46 17.63
CA ASP A 83 3.39 25.77 18.01
C ASP A 83 3.09 26.14 19.48
N MET A 84 1.88 25.82 19.97
CA MET A 84 1.51 26.07 21.37
C MET A 84 2.30 25.19 22.34
N ILE A 85 2.55 23.93 21.97
CA ILE A 85 3.33 22.99 22.81
C ILE A 85 4.79 23.45 22.86
N GLU A 86 5.39 23.74 21.71
CA GLU A 86 6.77 24.21 21.59
C GLU A 86 6.99 25.54 22.30
N LEU A 87 6.04 26.49 22.16
CA LEU A 87 6.11 27.80 22.82
C LEU A 87 6.08 27.67 24.35
N PHE A 88 5.22 26.77 24.87
CA PHE A 88 5.15 26.53 26.31
C PHE A 88 6.41 25.78 26.79
N ALA A 89 6.92 24.82 26.04
CA ALA A 89 8.15 24.10 26.34
C ALA A 89 9.36 25.06 26.41
N ALA A 90 9.50 25.95 25.45
CA ALA A 90 10.55 26.97 25.42
C ALA A 90 10.49 27.92 26.62
N GLU A 91 9.30 28.33 27.06
CA GLU A 91 9.12 29.22 28.24
C GLU A 91 9.61 28.58 29.53
N ILE A 92 9.34 27.26 29.71
CA ILE A 92 9.75 26.55 30.93
C ILE A 92 11.15 25.95 30.84
N GLY A 93 11.79 26.00 29.65
CA GLY A 93 13.10 25.41 29.37
C GLY A 93 13.06 23.88 29.32
N ALA A 94 11.93 23.29 28.90
CA ALA A 94 11.81 21.85 28.66
C ALA A 94 12.25 21.51 27.24
N ASP A 95 13.03 20.44 27.11
CA ASP A 95 13.31 19.84 25.81
C ASP A 95 12.17 18.89 25.45
N VAL A 96 11.41 19.21 24.39
CA VAL A 96 10.19 18.48 24.00
C VAL A 96 10.33 18.00 22.57
N ARG A 97 10.16 16.68 22.38
CA ARG A 97 10.05 16.05 21.06
C ARG A 97 8.59 15.75 20.77
N LEU A 98 8.08 16.32 19.67
CA LEU A 98 6.73 16.03 19.19
C LEU A 98 6.73 14.74 18.39
N VAL A 99 5.84 13.83 18.76
CA VAL A 99 5.62 12.54 18.07
C VAL A 99 4.17 12.42 17.62
N ASP A 100 3.92 11.57 16.64
CA ASP A 100 2.55 11.33 16.20
C ASP A 100 1.72 10.59 17.28
N PRO A 101 0.39 10.80 17.32
CA PRO A 101 -0.46 10.15 18.31
C PRO A 101 -0.35 8.63 18.28
N GLY A 102 -0.03 8.02 19.43
CA GLY A 102 0.18 6.58 19.60
C GLY A 102 1.61 6.10 19.33
N GLU A 103 2.53 6.95 18.88
CA GLU A 103 3.93 6.60 18.61
C GLU A 103 4.69 6.29 19.91
N GLU A 104 4.44 7.06 20.96
CA GLU A 104 5.05 6.82 22.29
C GLU A 104 4.66 5.43 22.83
N HIS A 105 3.38 5.09 22.74
CA HIS A 105 2.90 3.79 23.19
C HIS A 105 3.47 2.63 22.36
N GLU A 106 3.61 2.84 21.05
CA GLU A 106 4.27 1.85 20.16
C GLU A 106 5.74 1.66 20.53
N ALA A 107 6.48 2.76 20.74
CA ALA A 107 7.88 2.71 21.16
C ALA A 107 8.04 1.97 22.49
N GLU A 108 7.17 2.22 23.49
CA GLU A 108 7.15 1.48 24.75
C GLU A 108 6.91 -0.03 24.55
N LEU A 109 5.99 -0.40 23.65
CA LEU A 109 5.70 -1.81 23.35
C LEU A 109 6.87 -2.47 22.64
N LEU A 110 7.52 -1.78 21.69
CA LEU A 110 8.69 -2.28 20.98
C LEU A 110 9.85 -2.48 21.95
N ALA A 111 10.19 -1.49 22.77
CA ALA A 111 11.24 -1.60 23.79
C ALA A 111 10.96 -2.69 24.85
N LYS A 112 9.67 -2.97 25.12
CA LYS A 112 9.27 -4.03 26.07
C LYS A 112 9.42 -5.44 25.51
N TYR A 113 9.15 -5.63 24.22
CA TYR A 113 9.06 -6.95 23.60
C TYR A 113 10.26 -7.30 22.72
N PHE A 114 11.04 -6.31 22.31
CA PHE A 114 12.24 -6.49 21.52
C PHE A 114 13.40 -5.81 22.28
N ASP A 115 14.39 -6.59 22.70
CA ASP A 115 15.66 -6.05 23.18
C ASP A 115 16.40 -5.50 21.94
N GLU A 116 16.45 -4.17 21.79
CA GLU A 116 17.23 -3.53 20.72
C GLU A 116 18.74 -3.63 20.95
N ASP A 117 19.15 -3.92 22.19
CA ASP A 117 20.54 -4.02 22.63
C ASP A 117 21.06 -5.48 22.70
N GLU A 118 20.41 -6.46 22.02
CA GLU A 118 21.11 -7.74 21.81
C GLU A 118 22.36 -7.47 20.96
N GLU A 119 23.49 -7.25 21.65
CA GLU A 119 24.82 -7.22 21.03
C GLU A 119 24.97 -8.51 20.21
N VAL A 120 24.93 -8.37 18.88
CA VAL A 120 25.17 -9.50 17.98
C VAL A 120 26.60 -9.94 18.21
N ASP A 121 26.81 -11.16 18.72
CA ASP A 121 28.15 -11.69 18.91
C ASP A 121 28.78 -11.85 17.51
N GLU A 122 29.92 -11.20 17.27
CA GLU A 122 30.63 -11.27 15.97
C GLU A 122 30.89 -12.72 15.55
N SER A 123 30.94 -13.66 16.50
CA SER A 123 31.11 -15.09 16.21
C SER A 123 29.92 -15.76 15.55
N ASP A 124 28.73 -15.15 15.62
CA ASP A 124 27.48 -15.67 15.06
C ASP A 124 27.18 -15.10 13.66
N LEU A 125 27.97 -14.12 13.22
CA LEU A 125 27.88 -13.56 11.87
C LEU A 125 28.33 -14.58 10.82
N ARG A 126 27.52 -14.76 9.80
CA ARG A 126 27.82 -15.60 8.62
C ARG A 126 27.59 -14.81 7.36
N THR A 127 28.38 -15.08 6.34
CA THR A 127 28.19 -14.51 5.02
C THR A 127 26.79 -14.88 4.50
N ARG A 128 26.05 -13.89 3.98
CA ARG A 128 24.73 -14.06 3.39
C ARG A 128 24.74 -13.75 1.89
N PRO A 129 23.79 -14.28 1.14
CA PRO A 129 23.59 -13.91 -0.27
C PRO A 129 23.37 -12.41 -0.41
N PRO A 130 23.94 -11.75 -1.46
CA PRO A 130 23.61 -10.37 -1.77
C PRO A 130 22.16 -10.27 -2.25
N VAL A 131 21.51 -9.19 -1.84
CA VAL A 131 20.21 -8.75 -2.34
C VAL A 131 20.46 -7.66 -3.38
N VAL A 132 20.04 -7.91 -4.61
CA VAL A 132 20.35 -7.06 -5.77
C VAL A 132 19.06 -6.52 -6.38
N THR A 133 18.88 -5.23 -6.38
CA THR A 133 17.74 -4.62 -7.08
C THR A 133 18.11 -4.16 -8.47
N VAL A 134 17.28 -4.51 -9.44
CA VAL A 134 17.45 -4.12 -10.84
C VAL A 134 16.59 -2.92 -11.16
N MET A 135 17.26 -1.80 -11.51
CA MET A 135 16.62 -0.51 -11.79
C MET A 135 16.94 0.01 -13.18
N GLY A 136 16.25 1.05 -13.60
CA GLY A 136 16.48 1.73 -14.88
C GLY A 136 15.18 2.08 -15.59
N HIS A 137 15.33 2.71 -16.77
CA HIS A 137 14.19 3.20 -17.55
C HIS A 137 13.30 2.07 -18.11
N VAL A 138 12.07 2.41 -18.48
CA VAL A 138 11.15 1.53 -19.24
C VAL A 138 11.85 1.14 -20.55
N ASP A 139 11.60 -0.08 -21.03
CA ASP A 139 12.15 -0.62 -22.28
C ASP A 139 13.69 -0.74 -22.37
N HIS A 140 14.44 -0.45 -21.29
CA HIS A 140 15.88 -0.74 -21.22
C HIS A 140 16.20 -2.23 -21.06
N GLY A 141 15.17 -3.08 -20.86
CA GLY A 141 15.31 -4.54 -20.89
C GLY A 141 15.59 -5.18 -19.54
N LYS A 142 15.26 -4.52 -18.42
CA LYS A 142 15.39 -5.06 -17.05
C LYS A 142 14.81 -6.46 -16.90
N THR A 143 13.51 -6.60 -17.13
CA THR A 143 12.81 -7.89 -16.98
C THR A 143 13.36 -8.96 -17.94
N LYS A 144 13.79 -8.57 -19.16
CA LYS A 144 14.45 -9.52 -20.08
C LYS A 144 15.82 -9.96 -19.58
N LEU A 145 16.58 -9.06 -18.94
CA LEU A 145 17.85 -9.40 -18.30
C LEU A 145 17.62 -10.41 -17.16
N LEU A 146 16.64 -10.13 -16.32
CA LEU A 146 16.26 -11.01 -15.21
C LEU A 146 15.72 -12.36 -15.69
N ASP A 147 14.86 -12.38 -16.71
CA ASP A 147 14.39 -13.62 -17.35
C ASP A 147 15.55 -14.46 -17.89
N ARG A 148 16.58 -13.80 -18.43
CA ARG A 148 17.77 -14.50 -18.92
C ARG A 148 18.57 -15.11 -17.79
N ILE A 149 18.75 -14.39 -16.68
CA ILE A 149 19.44 -14.87 -15.47
C ILE A 149 18.67 -16.07 -14.86
N ARG A 150 17.35 -15.98 -14.75
CA ARG A 150 16.48 -17.07 -14.23
C ARG A 150 16.31 -18.25 -15.17
N SER A 151 16.66 -18.12 -16.44
CA SER A 151 16.26 -19.05 -17.50
C SER A 151 14.73 -19.23 -17.57
N ALA A 152 13.97 -18.16 -17.35
CA ALA A 152 12.51 -18.10 -17.34
C ALA A 152 11.96 -17.13 -18.41
N ASN A 153 10.65 -17.00 -18.52
CA ASN A 153 9.98 -16.08 -19.44
C ASN A 153 8.78 -15.43 -18.75
N VAL A 154 9.03 -14.60 -17.75
CA VAL A 154 8.03 -13.89 -16.97
C VAL A 154 7.38 -12.78 -17.78
N VAL A 155 8.16 -12.07 -18.62
CA VAL A 155 7.68 -11.01 -19.53
C VAL A 155 6.45 -11.45 -20.33
N ALA A 156 6.40 -12.70 -20.80
CA ALA A 156 5.28 -13.19 -21.60
C ALA A 156 3.97 -13.36 -20.81
N GLY A 157 4.05 -13.44 -19.48
CA GLY A 157 2.89 -13.59 -18.59
C GLY A 157 2.33 -12.27 -18.07
N GLU A 158 3.11 -11.20 -18.11
CA GLU A 158 2.69 -9.90 -17.58
C GLU A 158 1.81 -9.11 -18.56
N ALA A 159 0.81 -8.41 -18.01
CA ALA A 159 -0.09 -7.58 -18.79
C ALA A 159 0.67 -6.41 -19.45
N GLY A 160 0.70 -6.39 -20.77
CA GLY A 160 1.44 -5.39 -21.55
C GLY A 160 2.95 -5.67 -21.69
N GLY A 161 3.48 -6.78 -21.15
CA GLY A 161 4.89 -7.14 -21.21
C GLY A 161 5.80 -6.23 -20.40
N ILE A 162 5.30 -5.61 -19.34
CA ILE A 162 6.02 -4.73 -18.42
C ILE A 162 5.83 -5.20 -16.98
N THR A 163 6.88 -5.09 -16.17
CA THR A 163 6.82 -5.39 -14.73
C THR A 163 5.97 -4.34 -14.02
N GLN A 164 4.94 -4.78 -13.30
CA GLN A 164 4.01 -3.93 -12.55
C GLN A 164 4.04 -4.20 -11.05
N HIS A 165 4.64 -5.30 -10.62
CA HIS A 165 4.77 -5.71 -9.22
C HIS A 165 6.25 -5.82 -8.84
N ILE A 166 6.54 -5.72 -7.54
CA ILE A 166 7.88 -6.07 -7.06
C ILE A 166 7.99 -7.59 -7.04
N GLY A 167 8.83 -8.14 -7.91
CA GLY A 167 9.18 -9.55 -7.91
C GLY A 167 10.49 -9.78 -7.16
N ALA A 168 10.58 -10.87 -6.39
CA ALA A 168 11.85 -11.28 -5.79
C ALA A 168 12.08 -12.78 -6.01
N TYR A 169 13.31 -13.12 -6.33
CA TYR A 169 13.69 -14.51 -6.56
C TYR A 169 15.17 -14.72 -6.26
N GLN A 170 15.55 -15.97 -6.00
CA GLN A 170 16.93 -16.34 -5.75
C GLN A 170 17.44 -17.24 -6.87
N THR A 171 18.67 -17.01 -7.32
CA THR A 171 19.37 -17.85 -8.29
C THR A 171 20.75 -18.20 -7.75
N GLU A 172 21.34 -19.25 -8.29
CA GLU A 172 22.68 -19.69 -7.93
C GLU A 172 23.63 -19.53 -9.12
N TRP A 173 24.77 -18.86 -8.89
CA TRP A 173 25.83 -18.73 -9.87
C TRP A 173 27.15 -19.24 -9.28
N ASN A 174 27.73 -20.27 -9.91
CA ASN A 174 28.99 -20.91 -9.46
C ASN A 174 29.00 -21.30 -7.96
N GLY A 175 27.86 -21.69 -7.39
CA GLY A 175 27.74 -22.03 -5.98
C GLY A 175 27.49 -20.83 -5.05
N HIS A 176 27.36 -19.62 -5.59
CA HIS A 176 27.00 -18.40 -4.86
C HIS A 176 25.53 -18.07 -5.09
N PRO A 177 24.67 -18.13 -4.08
CA PRO A 177 23.29 -17.69 -4.21
C PRO A 177 23.23 -16.16 -4.27
N ILE A 178 22.38 -15.63 -5.17
CA ILE A 178 22.14 -14.20 -5.36
C ILE A 178 20.63 -13.98 -5.37
N THR A 179 20.14 -13.05 -4.60
CA THR A 179 18.72 -12.67 -4.55
C THR A 179 18.49 -11.44 -5.41
N PHE A 180 17.59 -11.52 -6.37
CA PHE A 180 17.22 -10.41 -7.23
C PHE A 180 15.85 -9.87 -6.87
N ILE A 181 15.73 -8.53 -6.90
CA ILE A 181 14.46 -7.79 -6.79
C ILE A 181 14.24 -7.06 -8.11
N ASP A 182 13.13 -7.39 -8.80
CA ASP A 182 12.67 -6.66 -9.99
C ASP A 182 11.75 -5.53 -9.61
N THR A 183 12.02 -4.32 -10.11
CA THR A 183 11.21 -3.13 -9.85
C THR A 183 10.62 -2.55 -11.13
N PRO A 184 9.33 -2.09 -11.09
CA PRO A 184 8.73 -1.42 -12.23
C PRO A 184 9.50 -0.18 -12.67
N GLY A 185 9.69 -0.02 -13.99
CA GLY A 185 10.43 1.11 -14.57
C GLY A 185 9.60 2.39 -14.74
N HIS A 186 8.28 2.33 -14.69
CA HIS A 186 7.40 3.46 -14.95
C HIS A 186 7.42 4.49 -13.80
N GLU A 187 7.33 5.80 -14.12
CA GLU A 187 7.41 6.88 -13.11
C GLU A 187 6.33 6.78 -12.01
N ALA A 188 5.15 6.23 -12.33
CA ALA A 188 4.09 6.02 -11.35
C ALA A 188 4.52 5.16 -10.14
N PHE A 189 5.60 4.38 -10.27
CA PHE A 189 6.06 3.42 -9.26
C PHE A 189 7.33 3.89 -8.51
N THR A 190 7.52 5.21 -8.34
CA THR A 190 8.68 5.78 -7.62
C THR A 190 8.84 5.22 -6.21
N ALA A 191 7.75 5.07 -5.45
CA ALA A 191 7.78 4.49 -4.10
C ALA A 191 8.29 3.03 -4.10
N MET A 192 7.97 2.24 -5.14
CA MET A 192 8.47 0.88 -5.27
C MET A 192 9.98 0.84 -5.55
N ARG A 193 10.51 1.79 -6.33
CA ARG A 193 11.96 1.90 -6.59
C ARG A 193 12.72 2.34 -5.34
N ALA A 194 12.22 3.34 -4.61
CA ALA A 194 12.80 3.77 -3.33
C ALA A 194 12.90 2.59 -2.36
N ARG A 195 11.81 1.86 -2.18
CA ARG A 195 11.74 0.66 -1.33
C ARG A 195 12.70 -0.44 -1.81
N GLY A 196 12.77 -0.65 -3.13
CA GLY A 196 13.73 -1.58 -3.70
C GLY A 196 15.17 -1.21 -3.33
N ALA A 197 15.54 0.08 -3.34
CA ALA A 197 16.88 0.54 -2.94
C ALA A 197 17.13 0.34 -1.43
N GLU A 198 16.16 0.68 -0.58
CA GLU A 198 16.30 0.59 0.89
C GLU A 198 16.51 -0.84 1.41
N VAL A 199 16.01 -1.85 0.68
CA VAL A 199 16.06 -3.26 1.11
C VAL A 199 17.22 -4.02 0.47
N THR A 200 18.02 -3.35 -0.39
CA THR A 200 19.04 -3.99 -1.22
C THR A 200 20.46 -3.67 -0.76
N ASP A 201 21.39 -4.56 -1.10
CA ASP A 201 22.82 -4.37 -0.86
C ASP A 201 23.53 -3.79 -2.09
N ILE A 202 23.02 -4.09 -3.30
CA ILE A 202 23.63 -3.68 -4.57
C ILE A 202 22.51 -3.29 -5.54
N VAL A 203 22.68 -2.19 -6.25
CA VAL A 203 21.79 -1.79 -7.36
C VAL A 203 22.44 -2.10 -8.70
N VAL A 204 21.77 -2.87 -9.55
CA VAL A 204 22.12 -3.02 -10.96
C VAL A 204 21.31 -2.04 -11.79
N LEU A 205 21.97 -1.00 -12.28
CA LEU A 205 21.38 0.03 -13.12
C LEU A 205 21.47 -0.39 -14.60
N VAL A 206 20.33 -0.75 -15.18
CA VAL A 206 20.26 -1.17 -16.58
C VAL A 206 20.03 0.04 -17.48
N VAL A 207 20.98 0.31 -18.36
CA VAL A 207 20.91 1.40 -19.34
C VAL A 207 21.06 0.82 -20.74
N ALA A 208 20.12 1.15 -21.63
CA ALA A 208 20.19 0.68 -23.00
C ALA A 208 21.22 1.50 -23.82
N ALA A 209 22.12 0.80 -24.49
CA ALA A 209 23.23 1.42 -25.25
C ALA A 209 22.74 2.22 -26.48
N ASP A 210 21.52 1.94 -26.96
CA ASP A 210 20.86 2.65 -28.06
C ASP A 210 20.16 3.94 -27.60
N ASP A 211 19.56 3.95 -26.41
CA ASP A 211 18.77 5.08 -25.89
C ASP A 211 19.62 6.06 -25.05
N GLY A 212 20.46 5.56 -24.14
CA GLY A 212 21.25 6.37 -23.21
C GLY A 212 20.58 6.62 -21.87
N VAL A 213 21.04 7.68 -21.18
CA VAL A 213 20.51 8.06 -19.86
C VAL A 213 19.18 8.80 -20.01
N MET A 214 18.12 8.23 -19.41
CA MET A 214 16.75 8.74 -19.42
C MET A 214 16.34 9.29 -18.03
N PRO A 215 15.27 10.09 -17.91
CA PRO A 215 14.88 10.67 -16.62
C PRO A 215 14.71 9.65 -15.48
N GLN A 216 14.14 8.48 -15.77
CA GLN A 216 13.98 7.41 -14.78
C GLN A 216 15.32 6.71 -14.45
N THR A 217 16.32 6.81 -15.31
CA THR A 217 17.68 6.36 -15.01
C THR A 217 18.32 7.27 -13.96
N VAL A 218 18.13 8.59 -14.10
CA VAL A 218 18.60 9.58 -13.12
C VAL A 218 17.91 9.37 -11.77
N GLU A 219 16.58 9.20 -11.77
CA GLU A 219 15.81 8.88 -10.57
C GLU A 219 16.33 7.62 -9.86
N ALA A 220 16.66 6.56 -10.62
CA ALA A 220 17.21 5.33 -10.06
C ALA A 220 18.59 5.54 -9.41
N ILE A 221 19.43 6.40 -10.01
CA ILE A 221 20.73 6.81 -9.43
C ILE A 221 20.52 7.55 -8.11
N ASP A 222 19.56 8.47 -8.08
CA ASP A 222 19.26 9.25 -6.87
C ASP A 222 18.72 8.36 -5.73
N HIS A 223 17.88 7.38 -6.03
CA HIS A 223 17.41 6.40 -5.03
C HIS A 223 18.54 5.53 -4.50
N ALA A 224 19.41 5.02 -5.35
CA ALA A 224 20.56 4.21 -4.91
C ALA A 224 21.52 5.01 -4.02
N ARG A 225 21.76 6.28 -4.35
CA ARG A 225 22.59 7.18 -3.53
C ARG A 225 21.94 7.54 -2.21
N ALA A 226 20.62 7.77 -2.21
CA ALA A 226 19.89 8.04 -0.98
C ALA A 226 19.90 6.86 0.00
N ALA A 227 19.98 5.64 -0.53
CA ALA A 227 20.13 4.41 0.23
C ALA A 227 21.59 4.05 0.56
N ASP A 228 22.56 4.81 0.05
CA ASP A 228 24.02 4.59 0.23
C ASP A 228 24.48 3.20 -0.23
N VAL A 229 23.93 2.69 -1.34
CA VAL A 229 24.25 1.36 -1.89
C VAL A 229 25.10 1.47 -3.16
N PRO A 230 26.08 0.55 -3.38
CA PRO A 230 26.89 0.49 -4.57
C PRO A 230 26.08 0.24 -5.83
N ILE A 231 26.49 0.89 -6.94
CA ILE A 231 25.82 0.80 -8.24
C ILE A 231 26.72 0.07 -9.23
N ILE A 232 26.21 -1.01 -9.82
CA ILE A 232 26.79 -1.68 -10.98
C ILE A 232 25.98 -1.26 -12.21
N VAL A 233 26.64 -0.78 -13.25
CA VAL A 233 25.96 -0.38 -14.50
C VAL A 233 25.99 -1.54 -15.50
N ALA A 234 24.81 -1.99 -15.90
CA ALA A 234 24.65 -2.95 -17.00
C ALA A 234 24.25 -2.22 -18.30
N LEU A 235 25.20 -2.04 -19.21
CA LEU A 235 24.96 -1.45 -20.52
C LEU A 235 24.32 -2.50 -21.43
N ASN A 236 23.00 -2.47 -21.54
CA ASN A 236 22.23 -3.48 -22.26
C ASN A 236 22.01 -3.12 -23.73
N LYS A 237 21.58 -4.08 -24.52
CA LYS A 237 21.31 -4.00 -25.95
C LYS A 237 22.55 -3.69 -26.80
N ILE A 238 23.74 -4.15 -26.40
CA ILE A 238 24.98 -3.98 -27.17
C ILE A 238 24.94 -4.70 -28.54
N ASP A 239 23.98 -5.58 -28.73
CA ASP A 239 23.73 -6.30 -29.99
C ASP A 239 23.08 -5.45 -31.08
N ARG A 240 22.60 -4.24 -30.77
CA ARG A 240 21.97 -3.34 -31.74
C ARG A 240 23.00 -2.59 -32.60
N GLU A 241 22.64 -2.33 -33.85
CA GLU A 241 23.51 -1.58 -34.77
C GLU A 241 23.69 -0.10 -34.36
N ASP A 242 22.72 0.46 -33.64
CA ASP A 242 22.70 1.83 -33.13
C ASP A 242 23.25 1.95 -31.69
N ALA A 243 23.80 0.88 -31.11
CA ALA A 243 24.39 0.89 -29.79
C ALA A 243 25.68 1.74 -29.74
N ASP A 244 25.74 2.68 -28.80
CA ASP A 244 26.92 3.49 -28.50
C ASP A 244 27.23 3.51 -26.99
N PRO A 245 27.94 2.48 -26.47
CA PRO A 245 28.33 2.39 -25.08
C PRO A 245 29.13 3.63 -24.60
N ASN A 246 30.03 4.16 -25.41
CA ASN A 246 30.88 5.30 -25.02
C ASN A 246 30.07 6.58 -24.77
N ARG A 247 29.05 6.85 -25.59
CA ARG A 247 28.09 7.92 -25.37
C ARG A 247 27.37 7.78 -24.03
N VAL A 248 26.90 6.56 -23.71
CA VAL A 248 26.19 6.29 -22.46
C VAL A 248 27.09 6.46 -21.25
N LEU A 249 28.33 5.96 -21.30
CA LEU A 249 29.34 6.14 -20.24
C LEU A 249 29.65 7.60 -19.98
N GLN A 250 29.74 8.43 -21.07
CA GLN A 250 29.92 9.87 -20.92
C GLN A 250 28.73 10.53 -20.19
N GLN A 251 27.49 10.18 -20.57
CA GLN A 251 26.29 10.69 -19.92
C GLN A 251 26.22 10.26 -18.44
N LEU A 252 26.56 9.01 -18.11
CA LEU A 252 26.61 8.53 -16.74
C LEU A 252 27.65 9.28 -15.90
N SER A 253 28.81 9.61 -16.50
CA SER A 253 29.85 10.40 -15.83
C SER A 253 29.38 11.83 -15.49
N GLU A 254 28.49 12.43 -16.29
CA GLU A 254 27.85 13.72 -15.99
C GLU A 254 26.95 13.64 -14.73
N HIS A 255 26.42 12.45 -14.45
CA HIS A 255 25.66 12.16 -13.24
C HIS A 255 26.53 11.58 -12.12
N GLY A 256 27.89 11.64 -12.24
CA GLY A 256 28.83 11.23 -11.21
C GLY A 256 29.02 9.72 -11.09
N LEU A 257 28.65 8.94 -12.10
CA LEU A 257 28.99 7.52 -12.24
C LEU A 257 30.15 7.40 -13.24
N VAL A 258 31.39 7.47 -12.73
CA VAL A 258 32.58 7.40 -13.56
C VAL A 258 33.07 5.96 -13.66
N PRO A 259 33.16 5.37 -14.86
CA PRO A 259 33.61 4.01 -15.05
C PRO A 259 35.02 3.76 -14.50
N GLU A 260 35.29 2.56 -13.99
CA GLU A 260 36.63 2.13 -13.56
C GLU A 260 37.66 2.27 -14.69
N ALA A 261 37.28 1.97 -15.94
CA ALA A 261 38.14 2.13 -17.11
C ALA A 261 38.62 3.59 -17.33
N TRP A 262 37.92 4.59 -16.79
CA TRP A 262 38.26 6.01 -16.83
C TRP A 262 38.84 6.54 -15.52
N GLY A 263 39.11 5.61 -14.56
CA GLY A 263 39.71 5.93 -13.27
C GLY A 263 38.71 6.32 -12.19
N GLY A 264 37.43 5.97 -12.37
CA GLY A 264 36.40 6.08 -11.37
C GLY A 264 36.26 4.83 -10.53
N ASP A 265 35.13 4.71 -9.85
CA ASP A 265 34.77 3.63 -8.90
C ASP A 265 33.53 2.83 -9.34
N THR A 266 32.90 3.19 -10.46
CA THR A 266 31.68 2.55 -10.92
C THR A 266 32.00 1.36 -11.83
N VAL A 267 31.58 0.17 -11.40
CA VAL A 267 31.66 -1.06 -12.20
C VAL A 267 30.69 -0.99 -13.37
N THR A 268 31.18 -1.23 -14.58
CA THR A 268 30.37 -1.20 -15.81
C THR A 268 30.55 -2.48 -16.60
N VAL A 269 29.43 -3.12 -16.99
CA VAL A 269 29.41 -4.37 -17.75
C VAL A 269 28.56 -4.21 -18.99
N GLU A 270 29.11 -4.59 -20.15
CA GLU A 270 28.38 -4.60 -21.41
C GLU A 270 27.60 -5.91 -21.57
N VAL A 271 26.27 -5.83 -21.76
CA VAL A 271 25.40 -7.01 -21.80
C VAL A 271 24.43 -6.97 -22.98
N SER A 272 24.04 -8.14 -23.44
CA SER A 272 22.86 -8.34 -24.29
C SER A 272 21.93 -9.35 -23.64
N ALA A 273 20.87 -8.88 -23.03
CA ALA A 273 19.84 -9.73 -22.45
C ALA A 273 19.20 -10.64 -23.52
N LEU A 274 19.09 -10.18 -24.77
CA LEU A 274 18.52 -10.93 -25.88
C LEU A 274 19.42 -12.10 -26.31
N GLN A 275 20.72 -11.83 -26.50
CA GLN A 275 21.70 -12.82 -26.97
C GLN A 275 22.33 -13.61 -25.82
N GLY A 276 22.24 -13.12 -24.58
CA GLY A 276 22.87 -13.72 -23.41
C GLY A 276 24.37 -13.44 -23.31
N LEU A 277 24.83 -12.32 -23.90
CA LEU A 277 26.22 -11.89 -23.82
C LEU A 277 26.47 -11.09 -22.55
N GLY A 278 27.63 -11.28 -21.90
CA GLY A 278 28.08 -10.53 -20.74
C GLY A 278 27.28 -10.81 -19.45
N ILE A 279 26.39 -11.81 -19.44
CA ILE A 279 25.57 -12.13 -18.26
C ILE A 279 26.43 -12.75 -17.15
N ASP A 280 27.31 -13.67 -17.50
CA ASP A 280 28.22 -14.29 -16.54
C ASP A 280 29.18 -13.25 -15.96
N ASP A 281 29.68 -12.33 -16.78
CA ASP A 281 30.54 -11.24 -16.33
C ASP A 281 29.79 -10.31 -15.33
N LEU A 282 28.50 -10.03 -15.60
CA LEU A 282 27.68 -9.24 -14.68
C LEU A 282 27.48 -9.96 -13.33
N LEU A 283 27.21 -11.26 -13.35
CA LEU A 283 27.04 -12.06 -12.14
C LEU A 283 28.36 -12.16 -11.36
N GLU A 284 29.50 -12.29 -12.04
CA GLU A 284 30.83 -12.25 -11.44
C GLU A 284 31.06 -10.92 -10.70
N GLN A 285 30.79 -9.79 -11.36
CA GLN A 285 30.95 -8.46 -10.75
C GLN A 285 30.03 -8.28 -9.53
N ILE A 286 28.80 -8.78 -9.57
CA ILE A 286 27.90 -8.74 -8.41
C ILE A 286 28.51 -9.50 -7.21
N VAL A 287 29.06 -10.69 -7.44
CA VAL A 287 29.70 -11.47 -6.37
C VAL A 287 30.93 -10.76 -5.83
N VAL A 288 31.78 -10.18 -6.70
CA VAL A 288 32.97 -9.44 -6.31
C VAL A 288 32.61 -8.23 -5.44
N VAL A 289 31.61 -7.42 -5.86
CA VAL A 289 31.14 -6.29 -5.06
C VAL A 289 30.58 -6.74 -3.73
N ALA A 290 29.80 -7.83 -3.70
CA ALA A 290 29.25 -8.40 -2.48
C ALA A 290 30.34 -8.89 -1.49
N GLU A 291 31.47 -9.41 -1.99
CA GLU A 291 32.61 -9.79 -1.18
C GLU A 291 33.32 -8.56 -0.58
N VAL A 292 33.43 -7.46 -1.35
CA VAL A 292 34.01 -6.20 -0.89
C VAL A 292 33.15 -5.54 0.21
N GLU A 293 31.84 -5.65 0.09
CA GLU A 293 30.86 -5.13 1.10
C GLU A 293 30.78 -6.00 2.36
N GLU A 294 31.46 -7.15 2.41
CA GLU A 294 31.50 -8.08 3.56
C GLU A 294 30.10 -8.42 4.13
N LEU A 295 29.15 -8.74 3.24
CA LEU A 295 27.75 -8.95 3.60
C LEU A 295 27.56 -10.11 4.57
N THR A 296 27.18 -9.79 5.80
CA THR A 296 26.98 -10.77 6.87
C THR A 296 25.61 -10.61 7.53
N ALA A 297 25.10 -11.68 8.10
CA ALA A 297 23.91 -11.67 8.96
C ALA A 297 23.98 -12.81 9.98
N THR A 298 23.19 -12.68 11.04
CA THR A 298 23.01 -13.75 12.03
C THR A 298 21.86 -14.64 11.56
N PRO A 299 22.09 -15.91 11.21
CA PRO A 299 21.02 -16.82 10.79
C PRO A 299 20.22 -17.37 11.99
N GLU A 300 20.77 -17.29 13.20
CA GLU A 300 20.11 -17.74 14.41
C GLU A 300 19.27 -16.61 15.04
N GLY A 301 18.24 -17.00 15.81
CA GLY A 301 17.35 -16.04 16.48
C GLY A 301 16.05 -15.75 15.72
N PRO A 302 15.22 -14.83 16.27
CA PRO A 302 13.95 -14.42 15.66
C PRO A 302 14.18 -13.69 14.35
N ALA A 303 13.39 -14.04 13.34
CA ALA A 303 13.52 -13.41 12.05
C ALA A 303 13.02 -11.96 12.05
N ARG A 304 13.76 -11.13 11.32
CA ARG A 304 13.43 -9.75 10.97
C ARG A 304 13.70 -9.54 9.49
N GLY A 305 12.95 -8.64 8.87
CA GLY A 305 13.12 -8.27 7.47
C GLY A 305 12.01 -7.35 7.00
N PHE A 306 11.82 -7.26 5.70
CA PHE A 306 10.93 -6.30 5.08
C PHE A 306 9.87 -6.97 4.19
N VAL A 307 8.70 -6.34 4.14
CA VAL A 307 7.62 -6.70 3.22
C VAL A 307 7.88 -6.00 1.89
N LEU A 308 8.11 -6.78 0.85
CA LEU A 308 8.29 -6.24 -0.51
C LEU A 308 6.95 -5.89 -1.14
N GLU A 309 5.98 -6.82 -1.04
CA GLU A 309 4.65 -6.67 -1.64
C GLU A 309 3.62 -7.47 -0.84
N ALA A 310 2.36 -7.07 -0.91
CA ALA A 310 1.28 -7.81 -0.27
C ALA A 310 0.00 -7.78 -1.11
N GLU A 311 -0.68 -8.92 -1.14
CA GLU A 311 -1.89 -9.13 -1.91
C GLU A 311 -2.95 -9.91 -1.14
N LEU A 312 -4.18 -9.89 -1.64
CA LEU A 312 -5.28 -10.66 -1.10
C LEU A 312 -5.74 -11.71 -2.11
N GLU A 313 -5.25 -12.93 -1.95
CA GLU A 313 -5.59 -14.03 -2.83
C GLU A 313 -6.91 -14.72 -2.44
N THR A 314 -7.71 -15.04 -3.45
CA THR A 314 -8.94 -15.79 -3.26
C THR A 314 -8.62 -17.22 -2.79
N GLY A 315 -9.10 -17.57 -1.59
CA GLY A 315 -8.91 -18.88 -0.99
C GLY A 315 -7.68 -19.04 -0.10
N ARG A 316 -6.61 -18.29 -0.32
CA ARG A 316 -5.41 -18.26 0.53
C ARG A 316 -5.46 -17.14 1.58
N GLY A 317 -6.20 -16.05 1.27
CA GLY A 317 -6.29 -14.87 2.13
C GLY A 317 -5.11 -13.90 1.93
N PRO A 318 -4.71 -13.16 2.97
CA PRO A 318 -3.54 -12.27 2.90
C PRO A 318 -2.26 -13.06 2.66
N VAL A 319 -1.52 -12.66 1.62
CA VAL A 319 -0.21 -13.18 1.24
C VAL A 319 0.75 -11.99 1.19
N ALA A 320 1.91 -12.12 1.80
CA ALA A 320 2.95 -11.10 1.77
C ALA A 320 4.26 -11.72 1.27
N THR A 321 4.85 -11.12 0.25
CA THR A 321 6.22 -11.43 -0.17
C THR A 321 7.18 -10.65 0.71
N VAL A 322 8.02 -11.36 1.43
CA VAL A 322 8.99 -10.77 2.35
C VAL A 322 10.40 -11.19 2.00
N ILE A 323 11.37 -10.37 2.40
CA ILE A 323 12.79 -10.74 2.41
C ILE A 323 13.29 -10.76 3.84
N VAL A 324 13.99 -11.83 4.20
CA VAL A 324 14.57 -11.99 5.53
C VAL A 324 15.91 -11.25 5.58
N GLU A 325 16.09 -10.34 6.53
CA GLU A 325 17.34 -9.61 6.74
C GLU A 325 18.25 -10.35 7.71
N ARG A 326 17.71 -10.77 8.86
CA ARG A 326 18.42 -11.55 9.90
C ARG A 326 17.49 -12.58 10.54
N GLY A 327 18.10 -13.54 11.24
CA GLY A 327 17.38 -14.68 11.82
C GLY A 327 16.86 -15.64 10.78
N THR A 328 16.10 -16.62 11.19
CA THR A 328 15.45 -17.60 10.27
C THR A 328 13.96 -17.63 10.54
N LEU A 329 13.16 -17.30 9.52
CA LEU A 329 11.70 -17.36 9.57
C LEU A 329 11.23 -18.80 9.42
N ARG A 330 10.37 -19.28 10.32
CA ARG A 330 9.86 -20.67 10.31
C ARG A 330 8.35 -20.74 10.27
N VAL A 331 7.84 -21.81 9.69
CA VAL A 331 6.42 -22.13 9.76
C VAL A 331 6.02 -22.32 11.23
N GLY A 332 5.03 -21.57 11.66
CA GLY A 332 4.54 -21.57 13.04
C GLY A 332 4.96 -20.35 13.86
N ASP A 333 5.84 -19.52 13.37
CA ASP A 333 6.28 -18.31 14.07
C ASP A 333 5.15 -17.27 14.15
N PRO A 334 5.01 -16.62 15.31
CA PRO A 334 4.17 -15.45 15.43
C PRO A 334 4.88 -14.26 14.81
N VAL A 335 4.21 -13.56 13.88
CA VAL A 335 4.79 -12.42 13.15
C VAL A 335 3.91 -11.19 13.25
N VAL A 336 4.55 -10.02 13.23
CA VAL A 336 3.92 -8.72 13.07
C VAL A 336 4.62 -7.96 11.94
N ALA A 337 3.85 -7.32 11.06
CA ALA A 337 4.34 -6.46 9.98
C ALA A 337 3.40 -5.26 9.86
N GLY A 338 3.90 -4.05 10.17
CA GLY A 338 3.02 -2.89 10.30
C GLY A 338 1.87 -3.17 11.27
N ALA A 339 0.63 -2.93 10.83
CA ALA A 339 -0.59 -3.26 11.59
C ALA A 339 -1.02 -4.73 11.47
N ALA A 340 -0.52 -5.45 10.46
CA ALA A 340 -0.84 -6.84 10.24
C ALA A 340 -0.06 -7.73 11.22
N TRP A 341 -0.74 -8.73 11.76
CA TRP A 341 -0.15 -9.72 12.66
C TRP A 341 -0.71 -11.10 12.37
N GLY A 342 0.00 -12.13 12.78
CA GLY A 342 -0.49 -13.47 12.55
C GLY A 342 0.48 -14.55 12.96
N LYS A 343 0.15 -15.77 12.56
CA LYS A 343 1.01 -16.94 12.71
C LYS A 343 1.33 -17.48 11.32
N VAL A 344 2.60 -17.65 11.00
CA VAL A 344 3.05 -18.23 9.74
C VAL A 344 2.42 -19.61 9.54
N LYS A 345 1.52 -19.73 8.59
CA LYS A 345 0.85 -21.00 8.24
C LYS A 345 1.62 -21.78 7.19
N ALA A 346 2.21 -21.08 6.24
CA ALA A 346 3.06 -21.64 5.20
C ALA A 346 4.04 -20.59 4.70
N LEU A 347 5.20 -21.05 4.26
CA LEU A 347 6.19 -20.30 3.50
C LEU A 347 6.27 -20.92 2.11
N ILE A 348 6.26 -20.10 1.08
CA ILE A 348 6.35 -20.52 -0.32
C ILE A 348 7.52 -19.77 -0.94
N ASP A 349 8.42 -20.48 -1.58
CA ASP A 349 9.55 -19.89 -2.29
C ASP A 349 9.15 -19.29 -3.65
N ASP A 350 10.12 -18.76 -4.38
CA ASP A 350 9.94 -18.15 -5.70
C ASP A 350 9.59 -19.16 -6.81
N GLN A 351 9.76 -20.46 -6.55
CA GLN A 351 9.39 -21.56 -7.46
C GLN A 351 7.96 -22.05 -7.20
N GLY A 352 7.35 -21.61 -6.10
CA GLY A 352 5.99 -22.01 -5.69
C GLY A 352 5.99 -23.24 -4.78
N ASP A 353 7.15 -23.69 -4.32
CA ASP A 353 7.29 -24.82 -3.43
C ASP A 353 7.17 -24.40 -1.95
N GLN A 354 6.58 -25.28 -1.13
CA GLN A 354 6.47 -25.02 0.29
C GLN A 354 7.78 -25.33 1.02
N VAL A 355 8.34 -24.32 1.67
CA VAL A 355 9.54 -24.43 2.51
C VAL A 355 9.18 -24.38 3.99
N LYS A 356 10.02 -24.94 4.85
CA LYS A 356 9.79 -24.95 6.31
C LYS A 356 10.41 -23.75 6.99
N GLU A 357 11.51 -23.25 6.43
CA GLU A 357 12.29 -22.13 6.96
C GLU A 357 12.86 -21.29 5.83
N ALA A 358 13.07 -20.02 6.12
CA ALA A 358 13.68 -19.04 5.24
C ALA A 358 14.84 -18.36 5.98
N PRO A 359 16.10 -18.61 5.59
CA PRO A 359 17.28 -17.94 6.13
C PRO A 359 17.43 -16.51 5.58
N PRO A 360 18.42 -15.73 6.07
CA PRO A 360 18.71 -14.38 5.57
C PRO A 360 18.88 -14.32 4.06
N SER A 361 18.43 -13.23 3.47
CA SER A 361 18.40 -12.90 2.04
C SER A 361 17.47 -13.78 1.19
N MET A 362 16.74 -14.73 1.78
CA MET A 362 15.79 -15.56 1.04
C MET A 362 14.44 -14.84 0.88
N PRO A 363 13.95 -14.64 -0.35
CA PRO A 363 12.61 -14.13 -0.59
C PRO A 363 11.59 -15.26 -0.41
N VAL A 364 10.50 -15.00 0.35
CA VAL A 364 9.43 -15.98 0.54
C VAL A 364 8.06 -15.30 0.62
N GLN A 365 7.05 -16.00 0.14
CA GLN A 365 5.65 -15.64 0.38
C GLN A 365 5.19 -16.21 1.71
N VAL A 366 4.70 -15.35 2.57
CA VAL A 366 4.21 -15.68 3.92
C VAL A 366 2.69 -15.70 3.92
N LEU A 367 2.10 -16.82 4.31
CA LEU A 367 0.68 -16.97 4.54
C LEU A 367 0.39 -16.98 6.03
N GLY A 368 -0.63 -16.23 6.47
CA GLY A 368 -1.10 -16.32 7.84
C GLY A 368 -1.32 -15.00 8.55
N PHE A 369 -1.07 -13.89 7.91
CA PHE A 369 -1.40 -12.55 8.41
C PHE A 369 -2.90 -12.35 8.58
N SER A 370 -3.30 -11.44 9.49
CA SER A 370 -4.69 -11.02 9.72
C SER A 370 -5.25 -10.21 8.56
N GLU A 371 -4.41 -9.40 7.95
CA GLU A 371 -4.70 -8.52 6.82
C GLU A 371 -3.42 -8.34 5.98
N PRO A 372 -3.50 -7.86 4.73
CA PRO A 372 -2.30 -7.57 3.95
C PRO A 372 -1.50 -6.44 4.61
N PRO A 373 -0.23 -6.65 4.99
CA PRO A 373 0.64 -5.59 5.48
C PRO A 373 0.90 -4.53 4.41
N ASN A 374 1.45 -3.38 4.79
CA ASN A 374 1.90 -2.43 3.78
C ASN A 374 3.23 -2.90 3.20
N ALA A 375 3.43 -2.60 1.96
CA ALA A 375 4.73 -2.78 1.34
C ALA A 375 5.74 -1.80 1.96
N GLY A 376 6.94 -2.28 2.31
CA GLY A 376 7.95 -1.55 3.07
C GLY A 376 7.83 -1.69 4.60
N ASP A 377 6.72 -2.25 5.10
CA ASP A 377 6.64 -2.52 6.54
C ASP A 377 7.75 -3.50 6.96
N GLU A 378 8.43 -3.20 8.05
CA GLU A 378 9.31 -4.15 8.69
C GLU A 378 8.49 -5.26 9.34
N PHE A 379 8.84 -6.52 9.10
CA PHE A 379 8.29 -7.63 9.84
C PHE A 379 9.25 -8.11 10.92
N ARG A 380 8.69 -8.54 12.05
CA ARG A 380 9.44 -9.15 13.15
C ARG A 380 8.72 -10.38 13.69
N VAL A 381 9.48 -11.40 14.03
CA VAL A 381 9.00 -12.55 14.78
C VAL A 381 8.95 -12.19 16.26
N THR A 382 7.84 -12.51 16.93
CA THR A 382 7.66 -12.31 18.37
C THR A 382 7.69 -13.67 19.10
N SER A 383 7.90 -13.67 20.41
CA SER A 383 7.89 -14.92 21.19
C SER A 383 6.48 -15.53 21.30
N GLU A 384 5.43 -14.70 21.30
CA GLU A 384 4.04 -15.13 21.45
C GLU A 384 3.11 -14.37 20.50
N LEU A 385 2.06 -15.06 20.00
CA LEU A 385 1.05 -14.44 19.13
C LEU A 385 0.32 -13.27 19.81
N GLY A 386 0.19 -13.31 21.15
CA GLY A 386 -0.40 -12.21 21.92
C GLY A 386 0.35 -10.91 21.80
N GLN A 387 1.70 -10.96 21.77
CA GLN A 387 2.57 -9.80 21.61
C GLN A 387 2.42 -9.22 20.18
N ALA A 388 2.53 -10.07 19.15
CA ALA A 388 2.31 -9.67 17.76
C ALA A 388 0.98 -8.94 17.57
N ARG A 389 -0.09 -9.48 18.19
CA ARG A 389 -1.40 -8.87 18.16
C ARG A 389 -1.45 -7.52 18.85
N THR A 390 -0.85 -7.38 20.03
CA THR A 390 -0.84 -6.12 20.79
C THR A 390 -0.14 -5.01 20.02
N ILE A 391 1.01 -5.31 19.42
CA ILE A 391 1.77 -4.38 18.59
C ILE A 391 0.96 -4.00 17.34
N GLY A 392 0.42 -4.97 16.61
CA GLY A 392 -0.37 -4.73 15.41
C GLY A 392 -1.62 -3.89 15.69
N GLU A 393 -2.36 -4.16 16.79
CA GLU A 393 -3.54 -3.38 17.19
C GLU A 393 -3.16 -1.94 17.59
N ALA A 394 -2.01 -1.73 18.24
CA ALA A 394 -1.49 -0.39 18.57
C ALA A 394 -1.16 0.41 17.29
N ARG A 395 -0.46 -0.20 16.33
CA ARG A 395 -0.16 0.40 15.02
C ARG A 395 -1.43 0.69 14.22
N ALA A 396 -2.37 -0.26 14.18
CA ALA A 396 -3.67 -0.04 13.53
C ALA A 396 -4.47 1.11 14.18
N HIS A 397 -4.36 1.28 15.49
CA HIS A 397 -4.95 2.42 16.19
C HIS A 397 -4.28 3.73 15.77
N ARG A 398 -2.94 3.79 15.74
CA ARG A 398 -2.17 4.95 15.29
C ARG A 398 -2.56 5.36 13.86
N TYR A 399 -2.58 4.43 12.91
CA TYR A 399 -2.97 4.73 11.52
C TYR A 399 -4.40 5.26 11.40
N ARG A 400 -5.34 4.75 12.22
CA ARG A 400 -6.71 5.27 12.25
C ARG A 400 -6.78 6.68 12.82
N VAL A 401 -6.05 6.98 13.89
CA VAL A 401 -6.03 8.32 14.50
C VAL A 401 -5.35 9.30 13.55
N ALA A 402 -4.21 8.97 12.97
CA ALA A 402 -3.52 9.80 11.99
C ALA A 402 -4.38 10.07 10.74
N GLY A 403 -5.13 9.07 10.26
CA GLY A 403 -6.05 9.21 9.13
C GLY A 403 -7.35 9.98 9.46
N HIS A 404 -7.67 10.17 10.74
CA HIS A 404 -8.84 10.91 11.22
C HIS A 404 -8.51 12.31 11.76
N VAL A 405 -7.24 12.70 11.82
CA VAL A 405 -6.89 14.11 12.04
C VAL A 405 -7.37 14.86 10.79
N PRO A 406 -8.53 15.56 10.82
CA PRO A 406 -8.96 16.29 9.65
C PRO A 406 -7.90 17.34 9.37
N ALA A 407 -7.60 17.58 8.11
CA ALA A 407 -6.95 18.82 7.68
C ALA A 407 -7.66 20.09 8.21
N ALA A 408 -8.86 19.94 8.77
CA ALA A 408 -9.62 20.92 9.50
C ALA A 408 -9.03 21.33 10.86
N THR A 409 -8.17 20.54 11.52
CA THR A 409 -7.52 20.99 12.75
C THR A 409 -6.35 21.93 12.49
N SER A 410 -5.68 21.81 11.35
CA SER A 410 -4.76 22.85 10.86
C SER A 410 -5.50 24.12 10.42
N ALA A 411 -6.78 24.01 10.03
CA ALA A 411 -7.61 25.14 9.61
C ALA A 411 -8.48 25.71 10.75
N LEU A 412 -8.66 25.00 11.87
CA LEU A 412 -9.44 25.48 13.03
C LEU A 412 -8.58 26.20 14.08
N GLY A 413 -7.24 26.20 13.94
CA GLY A 413 -6.36 27.13 14.59
C GLY A 413 -6.51 28.51 13.95
N GLY A 414 -7.64 29.22 14.22
CA GLY A 414 -7.79 30.63 13.84
C GLY A 414 -8.38 30.90 12.45
N ALA A 415 -9.02 29.95 11.77
CA ALA A 415 -9.83 30.27 10.59
C ALA A 415 -10.95 31.20 11.01
N LYS A 416 -10.79 32.49 10.69
CA LYS A 416 -11.80 33.54 10.93
C LYS A 416 -13.06 33.12 10.17
N LEU A 417 -14.22 33.37 10.73
CA LEU A 417 -15.52 33.21 10.09
C LEU A 417 -15.53 33.77 8.63
N GLU A 418 -14.67 34.75 8.38
CA GLU A 418 -14.44 35.36 7.08
C GLU A 418 -13.86 34.40 6.05
N ASP A 419 -12.91 33.51 6.43
CA ASP A 419 -12.31 32.50 5.53
C ASP A 419 -13.33 31.43 5.15
N LEU A 420 -14.24 31.08 6.06
CA LEU A 420 -15.36 30.17 5.78
C LEU A 420 -16.38 30.81 4.81
N PHE A 421 -16.64 32.09 4.95
CA PHE A 421 -17.49 32.85 4.02
C PHE A 421 -16.84 33.03 2.65
N GLU A 422 -15.50 33.20 2.57
CA GLU A 422 -14.78 33.24 1.30
C GLU A 422 -14.81 31.87 0.61
N GLN A 423 -14.67 30.75 1.33
CA GLN A 423 -14.82 29.41 0.76
C GLN A 423 -16.23 29.16 0.21
N ILE A 424 -17.26 29.62 0.90
CA ILE A 424 -18.65 29.54 0.43
C ILE A 424 -18.89 30.45 -0.78
N GLN A 425 -18.21 31.62 -0.86
CA GLN A 425 -18.33 32.52 -2.00
C GLN A 425 -17.55 32.13 -3.25
N ARG A 426 -16.51 31.27 -3.12
CA ARG A 426 -15.73 30.75 -4.28
C ARG A 426 -16.44 29.70 -5.11
N GLY A 427 -17.66 29.31 -4.76
CA GLY A 427 -18.44 28.28 -5.44
C GLY A 427 -18.04 26.87 -5.00
N GLU A 428 -19.00 25.95 -4.97
CA GLU A 428 -18.78 24.55 -4.63
C GLU A 428 -17.71 23.95 -5.56
N THR A 429 -16.50 23.73 -5.07
CA THR A 429 -15.51 22.90 -5.75
C THR A 429 -16.11 21.51 -5.88
N ALA A 430 -16.26 21.04 -7.11
CA ALA A 430 -16.80 19.71 -7.37
C ALA A 430 -15.85 18.67 -6.72
N THR A 431 -16.38 17.86 -5.80
CA THR A 431 -15.63 16.78 -5.18
C THR A 431 -15.97 15.48 -5.87
N LEU A 432 -14.98 14.82 -6.47
CA LEU A 432 -15.12 13.49 -7.04
C LEU A 432 -14.77 12.44 -5.97
N ASN A 433 -15.78 11.72 -5.51
CA ASN A 433 -15.60 10.63 -4.57
C ASN A 433 -15.12 9.39 -5.30
N LEU A 434 -14.05 8.75 -4.80
CA LEU A 434 -13.42 7.58 -5.41
C LEU A 434 -13.32 6.43 -4.41
N ILE A 435 -13.59 5.22 -4.92
CA ILE A 435 -13.18 3.96 -4.29
C ILE A 435 -12.14 3.34 -5.20
N VAL A 436 -10.94 3.07 -4.67
CA VAL A 436 -9.83 2.51 -5.44
C VAL A 436 -9.53 1.10 -4.95
N LYS A 437 -9.53 0.15 -5.88
CA LYS A 437 -9.18 -1.25 -5.64
C LYS A 437 -8.04 -1.66 -6.57
N ALA A 438 -7.01 -2.28 -6.03
CA ALA A 438 -5.87 -2.78 -6.79
C ALA A 438 -5.56 -4.23 -6.42
N ASP A 439 -4.80 -4.90 -7.24
CA ASP A 439 -4.35 -6.28 -7.03
C ASP A 439 -3.38 -6.38 -5.85
N VAL A 440 -2.40 -5.48 -5.79
CA VAL A 440 -1.37 -5.42 -4.75
C VAL A 440 -1.29 -4.04 -4.08
N ARG A 441 -0.59 -4.00 -2.95
CA ARG A 441 -0.48 -2.79 -2.13
C ARG A 441 0.28 -1.68 -2.82
N GLY A 442 1.38 -2.00 -3.48
CA GLY A 442 2.19 -1.02 -4.21
C GLY A 442 1.47 -0.42 -5.42
N SER A 443 0.68 -1.21 -6.16
CA SER A 443 -0.20 -0.68 -7.22
C SER A 443 -1.22 0.31 -6.67
N LEU A 444 -1.79 0.03 -5.48
CA LEU A 444 -2.73 0.92 -4.81
C LEU A 444 -2.11 2.27 -4.45
N GLU A 445 -0.87 2.27 -3.94
CA GLU A 445 -0.11 3.48 -3.63
C GLU A 445 0.15 4.30 -4.90
N ALA A 446 0.70 3.68 -5.94
CA ALA A 446 1.02 4.32 -7.21
C ALA A 446 -0.19 5.00 -7.88
N ILE A 447 -1.34 4.31 -7.87
CA ILE A 447 -2.57 4.85 -8.45
C ILE A 447 -3.09 6.01 -7.60
N THR A 448 -3.06 5.88 -6.28
CA THR A 448 -3.53 6.93 -5.37
C THR A 448 -2.70 8.20 -5.55
N GLU A 449 -1.38 8.08 -5.65
CA GLU A 449 -0.46 9.20 -5.90
C GLU A 449 -0.70 9.81 -7.29
N SER A 450 -0.79 8.97 -8.33
CA SER A 450 -1.04 9.43 -9.69
C SER A 450 -2.38 10.15 -9.83
N LEU A 451 -3.42 9.66 -9.18
CA LEU A 451 -4.72 10.33 -9.13
C LEU A 451 -4.64 11.65 -8.36
N GLY A 452 -3.89 11.70 -7.25
CA GLY A 452 -3.67 12.93 -6.48
C GLY A 452 -3.02 14.05 -7.32
N LYS A 453 -2.09 13.70 -8.23
CA LYS A 453 -1.47 14.67 -9.17
C LYS A 453 -2.45 15.26 -10.20
N LEU A 454 -3.61 14.63 -10.38
CA LEU A 454 -4.67 15.13 -11.28
C LEU A 454 -5.62 16.13 -10.60
N GLU A 455 -5.47 16.36 -9.30
CA GLU A 455 -6.26 17.32 -8.54
C GLU A 455 -6.06 18.74 -9.10
N ARG A 456 -7.15 19.49 -9.23
CA ARG A 456 -7.16 20.85 -9.77
C ARG A 456 -7.92 21.77 -8.81
N GLU A 457 -7.78 23.08 -9.02
CA GLU A 457 -8.47 24.08 -8.20
C GLU A 457 -10.01 23.96 -8.27
N ASP A 458 -10.54 23.47 -9.39
CA ASP A 458 -11.97 23.32 -9.68
C ASP A 458 -12.53 21.93 -9.30
N VAL A 459 -11.67 20.91 -9.13
CA VAL A 459 -12.08 19.53 -8.78
C VAL A 459 -11.15 18.93 -7.76
N LYS A 460 -11.68 18.56 -6.60
CA LYS A 460 -10.98 17.82 -5.54
C LYS A 460 -11.30 16.32 -5.61
N LEU A 461 -10.32 15.50 -5.28
CA LEU A 461 -10.50 14.05 -5.16
C LEU A 461 -10.68 13.66 -3.70
N ALA A 462 -11.72 12.90 -3.40
CA ALA A 462 -11.95 12.33 -2.09
C ALA A 462 -11.92 10.80 -2.17
N PHE A 463 -10.94 10.18 -1.54
CA PHE A 463 -10.84 8.73 -1.46
C PHE A 463 -11.73 8.20 -0.33
N VAL A 464 -12.93 7.72 -0.67
CA VAL A 464 -13.88 7.13 0.29
C VAL A 464 -13.37 5.80 0.84
N HIS A 465 -12.79 4.98 -0.04
CA HIS A 465 -12.17 3.71 0.35
C HIS A 465 -11.02 3.35 -0.59
N ARG A 466 -9.98 2.74 -0.01
CA ARG A 466 -8.82 2.20 -0.73
C ARG A 466 -8.55 0.79 -0.20
N GLY A 467 -8.38 -0.17 -1.10
CA GLY A 467 -8.17 -1.54 -0.65
C GLY A 467 -7.58 -2.46 -1.71
N VAL A 468 -6.92 -3.51 -1.25
CA VAL A 468 -6.34 -4.56 -2.08
C VAL A 468 -7.34 -5.68 -2.31
N GLY A 469 -7.28 -6.33 -3.46
CA GLY A 469 -8.13 -7.44 -3.87
C GLY A 469 -9.31 -7.03 -4.75
N GLY A 470 -10.16 -8.00 -5.10
CA GLY A 470 -11.30 -7.82 -6.00
C GLY A 470 -12.34 -6.82 -5.49
N ILE A 471 -13.13 -6.28 -6.40
CA ILE A 471 -14.26 -5.40 -6.04
C ILE A 471 -15.37 -6.27 -5.46
N THR A 472 -15.80 -5.97 -4.24
CA THR A 472 -16.79 -6.74 -3.48
C THR A 472 -18.17 -6.07 -3.50
N GLU A 473 -19.19 -6.81 -3.07
CA GLU A 473 -20.53 -6.27 -2.83
C GLU A 473 -20.52 -5.05 -1.90
N TYR A 474 -19.67 -5.08 -0.86
CA TYR A 474 -19.51 -3.95 0.07
C TYR A 474 -19.00 -2.69 -0.64
N ASP A 475 -18.02 -2.82 -1.54
CA ASP A 475 -17.48 -1.69 -2.29
C ASP A 475 -18.56 -1.05 -3.17
N VAL A 476 -19.44 -1.85 -3.81
CA VAL A 476 -20.56 -1.36 -4.60
C VAL A 476 -21.60 -0.64 -3.73
N GLN A 477 -21.97 -1.20 -2.59
CA GLN A 477 -22.91 -0.56 -1.65
C GLN A 477 -22.33 0.74 -1.09
N LEU A 478 -21.05 0.77 -0.77
CA LEU A 478 -20.37 1.97 -0.30
C LEU A 478 -20.33 3.04 -1.39
N ALA A 479 -20.05 2.66 -2.64
CA ALA A 479 -20.06 3.57 -3.79
C ALA A 479 -21.43 4.22 -3.99
N GLN A 480 -22.50 3.42 -3.90
CA GLN A 480 -23.88 3.92 -3.99
C GLN A 480 -24.19 4.90 -2.85
N ALA A 481 -23.83 4.55 -1.61
CA ALA A 481 -24.11 5.39 -0.44
C ALA A 481 -23.35 6.73 -0.45
N SER A 482 -22.13 6.74 -1.00
CA SER A 482 -21.25 7.92 -1.04
C SER A 482 -21.23 8.64 -2.39
N ASN A 483 -22.02 8.19 -3.36
CA ASN A 483 -21.97 8.65 -4.75
C ASN A 483 -20.56 8.65 -5.31
N ALA A 484 -19.83 7.55 -5.08
CA ALA A 484 -18.43 7.39 -5.46
C ALA A 484 -18.29 6.56 -6.74
N THR A 485 -17.23 6.84 -7.50
CA THR A 485 -16.81 6.03 -8.65
C THR A 485 -15.81 4.96 -8.20
N ILE A 486 -16.04 3.71 -8.59
CA ILE A 486 -15.10 2.62 -8.32
C ILE A 486 -14.08 2.53 -9.45
N ILE A 487 -12.79 2.60 -9.08
CA ILE A 487 -11.66 2.36 -9.98
C ILE A 487 -11.00 1.05 -9.56
N GLY A 488 -10.97 0.07 -10.47
CA GLY A 488 -10.29 -1.20 -10.27
C GLY A 488 -9.06 -1.30 -11.18
N PHE A 489 -7.89 -1.52 -10.59
CA PHE A 489 -6.65 -1.76 -11.32
C PHE A 489 -6.26 -3.24 -11.23
N ASN A 490 -6.18 -3.88 -12.39
CA ASN A 490 -5.88 -5.31 -12.52
C ASN A 490 -6.77 -6.24 -11.65
N VAL A 491 -7.92 -5.75 -11.20
CA VAL A 491 -8.88 -6.50 -10.40
C VAL A 491 -10.23 -6.59 -11.09
N ARG A 492 -10.99 -7.62 -10.74
CA ARG A 492 -12.32 -7.85 -11.29
C ARG A 492 -13.35 -7.82 -10.14
N PRO A 493 -14.57 -7.37 -10.43
CA PRO A 493 -15.67 -7.51 -9.48
C PRO A 493 -15.96 -9.00 -9.22
N ASP A 494 -16.25 -9.34 -7.99
CA ASP A 494 -16.74 -10.65 -7.64
C ASP A 494 -18.15 -10.89 -8.23
N ARG A 495 -18.64 -12.13 -8.12
CA ARG A 495 -19.93 -12.48 -8.71
C ARG A 495 -21.07 -11.63 -8.12
N ARG A 496 -21.07 -11.38 -6.82
CA ARG A 496 -22.13 -10.63 -6.13
C ARG A 496 -22.08 -9.14 -6.47
N ALA A 497 -20.88 -8.56 -6.50
CA ALA A 497 -20.68 -7.17 -6.94
C ALA A 497 -21.17 -6.96 -8.35
N ARG A 498 -20.92 -7.92 -9.25
CA ARG A 498 -21.37 -7.88 -10.64
C ARG A 498 -22.90 -7.97 -10.75
N GLU A 499 -23.51 -8.87 -9.97
CA GLU A 499 -24.98 -9.04 -9.96
C GLU A 499 -25.71 -7.79 -9.47
N LEU A 500 -25.10 -6.97 -8.60
CA LEU A 500 -25.66 -5.68 -8.13
C LEU A 500 -25.60 -4.56 -9.18
N ALA A 501 -24.63 -4.61 -10.09
CA ALA A 501 -24.40 -3.57 -11.10
C ALA A 501 -25.13 -3.80 -12.43
N GLU A 502 -25.96 -4.83 -12.56
CA GLU A 502 -26.53 -5.32 -13.82
C GLU A 502 -28.07 -5.33 -13.82
N ALA A 503 -28.69 -5.11 -15.01
CA ALA A 503 -30.12 -5.29 -15.22
C ALA A 503 -30.40 -6.67 -15.81
N GLU A 504 -31.26 -7.45 -15.17
CA GLU A 504 -31.64 -8.79 -15.62
C GLU A 504 -32.84 -8.77 -16.56
N VAL A 505 -32.73 -9.46 -17.70
CA VAL A 505 -33.84 -9.69 -18.62
C VAL A 505 -34.78 -10.75 -18.02
N ARG A 506 -36.00 -10.35 -17.64
CA ARG A 506 -36.97 -11.26 -17.02
C ARG A 506 -37.95 -11.86 -18.04
N GLN A 507 -38.19 -11.17 -19.16
CA GLN A 507 -39.15 -11.64 -20.16
C GLN A 507 -38.85 -11.04 -21.54
N VAL A 508 -39.00 -11.83 -22.59
CA VAL A 508 -38.81 -11.40 -23.97
C VAL A 508 -40.16 -11.23 -24.66
N PHE A 509 -40.45 -10.04 -25.20
CA PHE A 509 -41.67 -9.74 -25.90
C PHE A 509 -41.38 -9.47 -27.40
N ARG A 510 -42.24 -9.97 -28.29
CA ARG A 510 -42.22 -9.58 -29.70
C ARG A 510 -43.22 -8.47 -29.95
N VAL A 511 -42.75 -7.29 -30.30
CA VAL A 511 -43.60 -6.14 -30.64
C VAL A 511 -43.72 -6.05 -32.16
N PRO A 512 -44.95 -6.12 -32.74
CA PRO A 512 -45.15 -5.94 -34.17
C PRO A 512 -44.61 -4.56 -34.61
N ARG A 513 -43.76 -4.52 -35.63
CA ARG A 513 -43.08 -3.36 -36.23
C ARG A 513 -41.82 -2.81 -35.55
N VAL A 514 -41.41 -3.30 -34.38
CA VAL A 514 -40.20 -2.80 -33.66
C VAL A 514 -39.18 -3.90 -33.47
N GLY A 515 -39.54 -5.17 -33.67
CA GLY A 515 -38.66 -6.31 -33.45
C GLY A 515 -38.79 -6.91 -32.04
N ALA A 516 -37.78 -7.62 -31.58
CA ALA A 516 -37.74 -8.20 -30.24
C ALA A 516 -37.48 -7.10 -29.19
N GLY A 517 -38.33 -7.04 -28.15
CA GLY A 517 -38.16 -6.17 -27.00
C GLY A 517 -37.90 -7.00 -25.74
N ALA A 518 -36.99 -6.57 -24.90
CA ALA A 518 -36.73 -7.19 -23.63
C ALA A 518 -37.53 -6.52 -22.51
N GLY A 519 -38.32 -7.30 -21.77
CA GLY A 519 -38.89 -6.88 -20.48
C GLY A 519 -37.82 -7.08 -19.40
N CYS A 520 -37.32 -6.00 -18.87
CA CYS A 520 -36.22 -6.00 -17.92
C CYS A 520 -36.66 -5.46 -16.57
N MET A 521 -36.03 -5.95 -15.50
CA MET A 521 -36.00 -5.28 -14.24
C MET A 521 -34.65 -4.56 -14.09
N VAL A 522 -34.70 -3.26 -13.85
CA VAL A 522 -33.47 -2.51 -13.54
C VAL A 522 -33.03 -2.89 -12.13
N ARG A 523 -31.92 -3.60 -12.02
CA ARG A 523 -31.40 -4.04 -10.73
C ARG A 523 -30.66 -2.92 -10.04
N ASP A 524 -29.86 -2.15 -10.80
CA ASP A 524 -29.09 -1.03 -10.27
C ASP A 524 -28.96 0.11 -11.29
N GLY A 525 -28.77 1.33 -10.79
CA GLY A 525 -28.55 2.53 -11.58
C GLY A 525 -29.79 3.05 -12.30
N VAL A 526 -29.54 3.75 -13.40
CA VAL A 526 -30.57 4.36 -14.25
C VAL A 526 -30.32 3.99 -15.71
N ILE A 527 -31.32 3.40 -16.35
CA ILE A 527 -31.26 3.14 -17.78
C ILE A 527 -31.88 4.32 -18.52
N THR A 528 -31.15 4.94 -19.45
CA THR A 528 -31.64 6.05 -20.27
C THR A 528 -31.81 5.63 -21.72
N ARG A 529 -32.77 6.24 -22.39
CA ARG A 529 -32.99 6.02 -23.81
C ARG A 529 -31.83 6.58 -24.63
N GLY A 530 -31.27 5.77 -25.53
CA GLY A 530 -30.12 6.13 -26.36
C GLY A 530 -28.76 5.74 -25.77
N SER A 531 -28.70 5.21 -24.54
CA SER A 531 -27.47 4.69 -23.97
C SER A 531 -26.91 3.55 -24.80
N LYS A 532 -25.59 3.50 -24.91
CA LYS A 532 -24.88 2.33 -25.42
C LYS A 532 -25.01 1.17 -24.44
N VAL A 533 -25.25 -0.02 -24.96
CA VAL A 533 -25.44 -1.23 -24.18
C VAL A 533 -24.61 -2.37 -24.73
N ARG A 534 -24.19 -3.23 -23.81
CA ARG A 534 -23.66 -4.55 -24.12
C ARG A 534 -24.55 -5.62 -23.49
N PHE A 535 -24.72 -6.68 -24.25
CA PHE A 535 -25.49 -7.85 -23.86
C PHE A 535 -24.54 -8.95 -23.39
N LEU A 536 -24.83 -9.47 -22.22
CA LEU A 536 -24.07 -10.59 -21.65
C LEU A 536 -24.99 -11.81 -21.54
N ARG A 537 -24.47 -12.97 -21.93
CA ARG A 537 -25.05 -14.29 -21.71
C ARG A 537 -24.00 -15.16 -21.07
N ASP A 538 -24.30 -15.72 -19.91
CA ASP A 538 -23.36 -16.50 -19.11
C ASP A 538 -22.02 -15.75 -18.81
N GLY A 539 -22.10 -14.42 -18.64
CA GLY A 539 -20.95 -13.55 -18.40
C GLY A 539 -20.09 -13.21 -19.63
N VAL A 540 -20.51 -13.65 -20.83
CA VAL A 540 -19.82 -13.33 -22.10
C VAL A 540 -20.59 -12.26 -22.86
N VAL A 541 -19.90 -11.21 -23.31
CA VAL A 541 -20.51 -10.16 -24.16
C VAL A 541 -20.82 -10.76 -25.52
N ILE A 542 -22.12 -10.94 -25.83
CA ILE A 542 -22.59 -11.51 -27.09
C ILE A 542 -22.96 -10.46 -28.13
N TRP A 543 -23.27 -9.23 -27.69
CA TRP A 543 -23.64 -8.13 -28.59
C TRP A 543 -23.41 -6.77 -27.94
N LYS A 544 -23.14 -5.75 -28.77
CA LYS A 544 -23.02 -4.34 -28.37
C LYS A 544 -23.85 -3.47 -29.29
N GLY A 545 -24.55 -2.48 -28.76
CA GLY A 545 -25.36 -1.56 -29.53
C GLY A 545 -25.95 -0.45 -28.69
N ALA A 546 -27.14 0.04 -29.06
CA ALA A 546 -27.82 1.13 -28.36
C ALA A 546 -29.28 0.83 -28.08
N ILE A 547 -29.84 1.45 -27.04
CA ILE A 547 -31.26 1.42 -26.72
C ILE A 547 -32.00 2.32 -27.68
N THR A 548 -32.83 1.75 -28.52
CA THR A 548 -33.67 2.49 -29.50
C THR A 548 -34.98 2.95 -28.88
N SER A 549 -35.56 2.13 -27.98
CA SER A 549 -36.79 2.49 -27.29
C SER A 549 -36.76 2.02 -25.86
N LEU A 550 -37.20 2.88 -24.93
CA LEU A 550 -37.35 2.59 -23.53
C LEU A 550 -38.79 2.90 -23.12
N LYS A 551 -39.47 1.90 -22.54
CA LYS A 551 -40.86 2.02 -22.15
C LYS A 551 -41.09 1.57 -20.73
N ARG A 552 -41.98 2.24 -20.01
CA ARG A 552 -42.50 1.80 -18.74
C ARG A 552 -44.00 1.53 -18.89
N PHE A 553 -44.41 0.29 -18.71
CA PHE A 553 -45.74 -0.18 -19.09
C PHE A 553 -46.02 0.07 -20.58
N LYS A 554 -46.91 0.99 -20.92
CA LYS A 554 -47.28 1.34 -22.29
C LYS A 554 -46.76 2.71 -22.75
N GLU A 555 -46.12 3.45 -21.84
CA GLU A 555 -45.66 4.83 -22.11
C GLU A 555 -44.15 4.86 -22.39
N ASP A 556 -43.75 5.74 -23.31
CA ASP A 556 -42.34 5.97 -23.60
C ASP A 556 -41.70 6.71 -22.42
N ALA A 557 -40.59 6.17 -21.89
CA ALA A 557 -39.82 6.75 -20.82
C ALA A 557 -38.48 7.29 -21.35
N ARG A 558 -38.01 8.37 -20.76
CA ARG A 558 -36.64 8.88 -21.01
C ARG A 558 -35.60 8.14 -20.18
N GLU A 559 -35.97 7.78 -18.97
CA GLU A 559 -35.14 7.07 -18.01
C GLU A 559 -35.98 6.15 -17.11
N VAL A 560 -35.36 5.08 -16.61
CA VAL A 560 -35.98 4.16 -15.66
C VAL A 560 -34.94 3.82 -14.57
N GLN A 561 -35.30 4.06 -13.33
CA GLN A 561 -34.45 3.86 -12.16
C GLN A 561 -34.49 2.42 -11.66
N SER A 562 -33.49 2.07 -10.83
CA SER A 562 -33.42 0.78 -10.12
C SER A 562 -34.72 0.44 -9.40
N GLY A 563 -35.07 -0.84 -9.39
CA GLY A 563 -36.28 -1.37 -8.77
C GLY A 563 -37.53 -1.32 -9.64
N PHE A 564 -37.45 -0.76 -10.86
CA PHE A 564 -38.62 -0.69 -11.77
C PHE A 564 -38.47 -1.58 -12.98
N GLU A 565 -39.60 -2.12 -13.44
CA GLU A 565 -39.69 -2.87 -14.70
C GLU A 565 -39.73 -1.91 -15.89
N CYS A 566 -39.05 -2.27 -16.98
CA CYS A 566 -39.06 -1.54 -18.23
C CYS A 566 -39.03 -2.46 -19.45
N GLY A 567 -39.52 -1.96 -20.58
CA GLY A 567 -39.37 -2.57 -21.88
C GLY A 567 -38.26 -1.88 -22.68
N ILE A 568 -37.21 -2.63 -23.03
CA ILE A 568 -36.07 -2.13 -23.80
C ILE A 568 -36.15 -2.67 -25.23
N GLY A 569 -36.15 -1.77 -26.22
CA GLY A 569 -35.96 -2.14 -27.61
C GLY A 569 -34.53 -1.80 -28.06
N LEU A 570 -33.90 -2.72 -28.77
CA LEU A 570 -32.53 -2.65 -29.22
C LEU A 570 -32.42 -2.39 -30.72
N SER A 571 -31.30 -1.80 -31.15
CA SER A 571 -30.98 -1.70 -32.58
C SER A 571 -30.42 -3.04 -33.06
N ASP A 572 -31.07 -3.63 -34.09
CA ASP A 572 -30.55 -4.76 -34.88
C ASP A 572 -30.23 -6.07 -34.14
N TYR A 573 -30.73 -6.28 -32.89
CA TYR A 573 -30.54 -7.52 -32.15
C TYR A 573 -31.88 -8.20 -31.83
N GLN A 574 -32.01 -9.48 -32.20
CA GLN A 574 -33.27 -10.23 -32.09
C GLN A 574 -33.14 -11.55 -31.27
N ASP A 575 -31.92 -12.01 -30.95
CA ASP A 575 -31.68 -13.26 -30.20
C ASP A 575 -31.67 -13.02 -28.69
N LEU A 576 -32.75 -12.43 -28.16
CA LEU A 576 -32.95 -12.21 -26.73
C LEU A 576 -33.42 -13.48 -26.05
N LYS A 577 -32.84 -13.83 -24.89
CA LYS A 577 -33.29 -14.93 -24.05
C LYS A 577 -33.51 -14.44 -22.61
N GLU A 578 -34.38 -15.17 -21.91
CA GLU A 578 -34.55 -14.97 -20.45
C GLU A 578 -33.27 -15.31 -19.72
N GLY A 579 -32.86 -14.44 -18.80
CA GLY A 579 -31.58 -14.56 -18.08
C GLY A 579 -30.41 -13.81 -18.72
N ASP A 580 -30.58 -13.23 -19.91
CA ASP A 580 -29.56 -12.33 -20.47
C ASP A 580 -29.47 -11.04 -19.63
N VAL A 581 -28.29 -10.49 -19.56
CA VAL A 581 -27.98 -9.28 -18.79
C VAL A 581 -27.70 -8.12 -19.75
N ILE A 582 -28.30 -6.96 -19.50
CA ILE A 582 -28.08 -5.72 -20.26
C ILE A 582 -27.29 -4.77 -19.37
N GLU A 583 -26.06 -4.45 -19.77
CA GLU A 583 -25.24 -3.40 -19.19
C GLU A 583 -25.31 -2.13 -20.04
N THR A 584 -25.59 -0.99 -19.41
CA THR A 584 -25.41 0.32 -20.03
C THR A 584 -23.99 0.83 -19.76
N TYR A 585 -23.32 1.38 -20.78
CA TYR A 585 -22.00 1.95 -20.64
C TYR A 585 -21.88 3.26 -21.43
N GLU A 586 -21.04 4.18 -20.93
CA GLU A 586 -20.65 5.37 -21.67
C GLU A 586 -19.21 5.22 -22.16
N GLU A 587 -18.98 5.41 -23.45
CA GLU A 587 -17.65 5.59 -24.01
C GLU A 587 -17.28 7.07 -23.93
N ARG A 588 -16.31 7.42 -23.09
CA ARG A 588 -15.69 8.74 -23.13
C ARG A 588 -14.38 8.62 -23.89
N GLU A 589 -14.31 9.25 -25.05
CA GLU A 589 -13.01 9.50 -25.69
C GLU A 589 -12.24 10.48 -24.82
N ILE A 590 -11.15 10.02 -24.23
CA ILE A 590 -10.15 10.90 -23.62
C ILE A 590 -9.28 11.38 -24.78
N PRO A 591 -9.33 12.66 -25.17
CA PRO A 591 -8.43 13.16 -26.20
C PRO A 591 -7.01 12.97 -25.71
N ARG A 592 -6.20 12.25 -26.50
CA ARG A 592 -4.75 12.19 -26.29
C ARG A 592 -4.22 13.60 -26.56
N VAL A 593 -3.79 14.30 -25.49
CA VAL A 593 -2.98 15.53 -25.57
C VAL A 593 -1.53 15.12 -25.67
#